data_6a719f33af7351a30ae9e2b6846b067c
#
_entry.id   6a719f33af7351a30ae9e2b6846b067c
#
_cell.length_a   1.000
_cell.length_b   1.000
_cell.length_c   1.000
_cell.angle_alpha   90.00
_cell.angle_beta   90.00
_cell.angle_gamma   90.00
#
_symmetry.space_group_name_H-M   'P 1'
#
loop_
_entity.id
_entity.type
_entity.pdbx_description
1 polymer ?
#
loop_
_entity_poly.entity_id
_entity_poly.type
_entity_poly.pdbx_seq_one_letter_code
_entity_poly.pdbx_strand_id
1 'polypeptide(L)'
;QLGAYTNCNHGAGLAVIHPVLYRHIYKSGAARFARFAQNVWGIAPKDSDEETALAGINALSSFIKEIGLPTTFAELGIPADTDFRAVADSTVLTPGCCKKLTHDEIYDILCECK
;
A
#
# COMPACT_ATOMS: atom_id res chain seq x y z
N GLN A 1 1.49 -11.50 7.34
CA GLN A 1 1.21 -12.79 6.69
C GLN A 1 2.09 -13.05 5.47
N LEU A 2 2.38 -12.03 4.67
CA LEU A 2 3.25 -12.20 3.51
C LEU A 2 4.61 -12.79 3.89
N GLY A 3 5.23 -12.30 4.96
CA GLY A 3 6.51 -12.79 5.43
C GLY A 3 6.46 -14.25 5.88
N ALA A 4 5.34 -14.69 6.44
CA ALA A 4 5.14 -16.08 6.86
C ALA A 4 5.11 -17.04 5.68
N TYR A 5 4.57 -16.61 4.54
CA TYR A 5 4.45 -17.44 3.34
C TYR A 5 5.66 -17.35 2.41
N THR A 6 6.39 -16.24 2.43
CA THR A 6 7.45 -15.98 1.47
C THR A 6 8.82 -15.77 2.10
N ASN A 7 8.89 -15.64 3.42
CA ASN A 7 10.11 -15.34 4.17
C ASN A 7 10.82 -14.07 3.68
N CYS A 8 10.06 -13.10 3.13
CA CYS A 8 10.64 -11.84 2.67
C CYS A 8 10.95 -10.90 3.85
N ASN A 9 11.82 -9.93 3.61
CA ASN A 9 12.09 -8.87 4.58
C ASN A 9 10.81 -8.06 4.82
N HIS A 10 10.44 -7.88 6.09
CA HIS A 10 9.19 -7.22 6.47
C HIS A 10 9.12 -5.78 5.97
N GLY A 11 10.19 -4.99 6.19
CA GLY A 11 10.22 -3.59 5.77
C GLY A 11 10.16 -3.44 4.25
N ALA A 12 10.85 -4.29 3.52
CA ALA A 12 10.82 -4.29 2.05
C ALA A 12 9.42 -4.69 1.53
N GLY A 13 8.78 -5.66 2.18
CA GLY A 13 7.40 -6.04 1.86
C GLY A 13 6.42 -4.89 2.07
N LEU A 14 6.57 -4.14 3.17
CA LEU A 14 5.75 -2.97 3.44
C LEU A 14 5.97 -1.87 2.39
N ALA A 15 7.20 -1.68 1.92
CA ALA A 15 7.50 -0.70 0.87
C ALA A 15 6.74 -0.99 -0.42
N VAL A 16 6.56 -2.26 -0.76
CA VAL A 16 5.78 -2.67 -1.93
C VAL A 16 4.28 -2.48 -1.70
N ILE A 17 3.78 -2.92 -0.55
CA ILE A 17 2.33 -2.99 -0.27
C ILE A 17 1.72 -1.63 0.03
N HIS A 18 2.38 -0.76 0.80
CA HIS A 18 1.77 0.47 1.30
C HIS A 18 1.23 1.40 0.22
N PRO A 19 1.97 1.73 -0.86
CA PRO A 19 1.41 2.59 -1.89
C PRO A 19 0.17 2.00 -2.57
N VAL A 20 0.18 0.70 -2.82
CA VAL A 20 -0.96 0.00 -3.45
C VAL A 20 -2.15 -0.01 -2.49
N LEU A 21 -1.94 -0.39 -1.22
CA LEU A 21 -2.97 -0.37 -0.19
C LEU A 21 -3.59 1.02 -0.06
N TYR A 22 -2.78 2.07 0.01
CA TYR A 22 -3.26 3.43 0.19
C TYR A 22 -4.12 3.90 -0.99
N ARG A 23 -3.79 3.48 -2.21
CA ARG A 23 -4.63 3.78 -3.39
C ARG A 23 -6.01 3.12 -3.33
N HIS A 24 -6.12 2.00 -2.62
CA HIS A 24 -7.41 1.33 -2.42
C HIS A 24 -8.27 1.98 -1.34
N ILE A 25 -7.67 2.63 -0.34
CA ILE A 25 -8.40 3.08 0.85
C ILE A 25 -8.48 4.61 0.99
N TYR A 26 -7.72 5.38 0.22
CA TYR A 26 -7.57 6.82 0.48
C TYR A 26 -8.87 7.61 0.39
N LYS A 27 -9.81 7.20 -0.45
CA LYS A 27 -11.10 7.89 -0.57
C LYS A 27 -11.93 7.82 0.69
N SER A 28 -11.76 6.76 1.48
CA SER A 28 -12.44 6.58 2.76
C SER A 28 -11.83 7.40 3.89
N GLY A 29 -10.61 7.93 3.71
CA GLY A 29 -9.91 8.75 4.69
C GLY A 29 -9.21 9.93 4.02
N ALA A 30 -9.84 10.54 3.01
CA ALA A 30 -9.21 11.56 2.17
C ALA A 30 -8.63 12.73 2.96
N ALA A 31 -9.32 13.21 4.00
CA ALA A 31 -8.83 14.31 4.81
C ALA A 31 -7.50 13.99 5.50
N ARG A 32 -7.36 12.78 6.04
CA ARG A 32 -6.13 12.36 6.72
C ARG A 32 -4.98 12.15 5.72
N PHE A 33 -5.26 11.56 4.58
CA PHE A 33 -4.25 11.41 3.53
C PHE A 33 -3.85 12.75 2.92
N ALA A 34 -4.79 13.69 2.82
CA ALA A 34 -4.47 15.06 2.39
C ALA A 34 -3.54 15.75 3.40
N ARG A 35 -3.77 15.59 4.69
CA ARG A 35 -2.87 16.11 5.73
C ARG A 35 -1.48 15.49 5.64
N PHE A 36 -1.41 14.19 5.42
CA PHE A 36 -0.15 13.49 5.17
C PHE A 36 0.59 14.11 3.97
N ALA A 37 -0.11 14.34 2.87
CA ALA A 37 0.48 14.94 1.68
C ALA A 37 1.06 16.33 1.96
N GLN A 38 0.32 17.16 2.68
CA GLN A 38 0.73 18.53 3.01
C GLN A 38 1.87 18.56 4.05
N ASN A 39 1.76 17.78 5.11
CA ASN A 39 2.66 17.86 6.26
C ASN A 39 3.95 17.08 6.05
N VAL A 40 3.90 15.95 5.37
CA VAL A 40 5.09 15.11 5.13
C VAL A 40 5.79 15.50 3.83
N TRP A 41 5.03 15.73 2.77
CA TRP A 41 5.59 15.94 1.43
C TRP A 41 5.58 17.41 0.99
N GLY A 42 4.98 18.30 1.77
CA GLY A 42 4.91 19.72 1.44
C GLY A 42 4.08 20.01 0.18
N ILE A 43 3.14 19.12 -0.16
CA ILE A 43 2.30 19.30 -1.34
C ILE A 43 1.28 20.38 -1.08
N ALA A 44 1.15 21.33 -2.01
CA ALA A 44 0.13 22.39 -1.93
C ALA A 44 -1.27 21.76 -2.08
N PRO A 45 -2.28 22.22 -1.30
CA PRO A 45 -3.64 21.72 -1.43
C PRO A 45 -4.16 21.85 -2.86
N LYS A 46 -4.80 20.79 -3.35
CA LYS A 46 -5.42 20.77 -4.68
C LYS A 46 -6.93 21.05 -4.56
N ASP A 47 -7.68 20.85 -5.64
CA ASP A 47 -9.10 21.19 -5.69
C ASP A 47 -9.95 20.36 -4.72
N SER A 48 -9.51 19.15 -4.37
CA SER A 48 -10.20 18.29 -3.41
C SER A 48 -9.21 17.55 -2.52
N ASP A 49 -9.68 17.09 -1.37
CA ASP A 49 -8.88 16.26 -0.46
C ASP A 49 -8.44 14.96 -1.15
N GLU A 50 -9.28 14.38 -2.01
CA GLU A 50 -8.94 13.17 -2.74
C GLU A 50 -7.76 13.41 -3.69
N GLU A 51 -7.74 14.52 -4.41
CA GLU A 51 -6.63 14.85 -5.30
C GLU A 51 -5.34 15.11 -4.53
N THR A 52 -5.43 15.85 -3.42
CA THR A 52 -4.29 16.11 -2.55
C THR A 52 -3.75 14.82 -1.95
N ALA A 53 -4.64 13.95 -1.48
CA ALA A 53 -4.30 12.64 -0.91
C ALA A 53 -3.57 11.77 -1.92
N LEU A 54 -4.08 11.69 -3.15
CA LEU A 54 -3.45 10.88 -4.19
C LEU A 54 -2.06 11.40 -4.56
N ALA A 55 -1.89 12.72 -4.61
CA ALA A 55 -0.59 13.33 -4.84
C ALA A 55 0.42 12.93 -3.75
N GLY A 56 -0.01 12.86 -2.49
CA GLY A 56 0.82 12.40 -1.38
C GLY A 56 1.21 10.93 -1.49
N ILE A 57 0.30 10.09 -1.90
CA ILE A 57 0.56 8.66 -2.12
C ILE A 57 1.55 8.47 -3.27
N ASN A 58 1.39 9.22 -4.35
CA ASN A 58 2.34 9.19 -5.47
C ASN A 58 3.73 9.68 -5.05
N ALA A 59 3.81 10.68 -4.19
CA ALA A 59 5.08 11.15 -3.65
C ALA A 59 5.76 10.06 -2.80
N LEU A 60 5.01 9.32 -1.98
CA LEU A 60 5.52 8.18 -1.23
C LEU A 60 6.08 7.12 -2.17
N SER A 61 5.33 6.76 -3.20
CA SER A 61 5.75 5.76 -4.18
C SER A 61 7.05 6.16 -4.88
N SER A 62 7.16 7.43 -5.30
CA SER A 62 8.37 7.97 -5.92
C SER A 62 9.56 7.96 -4.97
N PHE A 63 9.34 8.32 -3.71
CA PHE A 63 10.39 8.30 -2.69
C PHE A 63 10.92 6.89 -2.44
N ILE A 64 10.04 5.90 -2.34
CA ILE A 64 10.43 4.50 -2.15
C ILE A 64 11.33 4.05 -3.30
N LYS A 65 10.97 4.39 -4.53
CA LYS A 65 11.77 4.07 -5.72
C LYS A 65 13.12 4.80 -5.71
N GLU A 66 13.11 6.07 -5.32
CA GLU A 66 14.29 6.92 -5.29
C GLU A 66 15.36 6.41 -4.32
N ILE A 67 14.95 5.91 -3.15
CA ILE A 67 15.88 5.36 -2.16
C ILE A 67 16.30 3.91 -2.45
N GLY A 68 15.81 3.33 -3.55
CA GLY A 68 16.25 2.01 -4.01
C GLY A 68 15.54 0.83 -3.38
N LEU A 69 14.40 1.04 -2.70
CA LEU A 69 13.59 -0.06 -2.19
C LEU A 69 12.75 -0.69 -3.30
N PRO A 70 12.39 -1.98 -3.18
CA PRO A 70 11.56 -2.63 -4.19
C PRO A 70 10.16 -2.00 -4.25
N THR A 71 9.59 -1.95 -5.45
CA THR A 71 8.26 -1.41 -5.71
C THR A 71 7.27 -2.49 -6.15
N THR A 72 7.77 -3.69 -6.44
CA THR A 72 6.95 -4.85 -6.81
C THR A 72 7.44 -6.09 -6.09
N PHE A 73 6.59 -7.11 -6.01
CA PHE A 73 6.99 -8.39 -5.46
C PHE A 73 8.06 -9.08 -6.31
N ALA A 74 8.04 -8.87 -7.63
CA ALA A 74 9.08 -9.40 -8.51
C ALA A 74 10.46 -8.85 -8.13
N GLU A 75 10.56 -7.54 -7.87
CA GLU A 75 11.80 -6.91 -7.42
C GLU A 75 12.25 -7.43 -6.04
N LEU A 76 11.29 -7.81 -5.20
CA LEU A 76 11.57 -8.37 -3.87
C LEU A 76 11.98 -9.85 -3.94
N GLY A 77 11.85 -10.48 -5.10
CA GLY A 77 12.18 -11.90 -5.29
C GLY A 77 11.05 -12.85 -4.93
N ILE A 78 9.82 -12.36 -4.80
CA ILE A 78 8.65 -13.19 -4.53
C ILE A 78 8.13 -13.74 -5.86
N PRO A 79 8.03 -15.09 -6.00
CA PRO A 79 7.54 -15.69 -7.25
C PRO A 79 6.11 -15.27 -7.57
N ALA A 80 5.83 -15.08 -8.86
CA ALA A 80 4.49 -14.70 -9.33
C ALA A 80 3.43 -15.79 -9.07
N ASP A 81 3.86 -17.04 -8.92
CA ASP A 81 2.99 -18.18 -8.62
C ASP A 81 2.75 -18.40 -7.12
N THR A 82 3.22 -17.49 -6.26
CA THR A 82 2.93 -17.53 -4.83
C THR A 82 1.42 -17.54 -4.59
N ASP A 83 0.96 -18.34 -3.62
CA ASP A 83 -0.45 -18.44 -3.30
C ASP A 83 -0.92 -17.21 -2.52
N PHE A 84 -1.13 -16.11 -3.22
CA PHE A 84 -1.59 -14.85 -2.62
C PHE A 84 -3.01 -14.98 -2.06
N ARG A 85 -3.82 -15.94 -2.53
CA ARG A 85 -5.14 -16.19 -1.95
C ARG A 85 -5.00 -16.71 -0.53
N ALA A 86 -4.09 -17.63 -0.28
CA ALA A 86 -3.83 -18.15 1.07
C ALA A 86 -3.30 -17.03 1.98
N VAL A 87 -2.41 -16.17 1.47
CA VAL A 87 -1.89 -15.02 2.23
C VAL A 87 -3.04 -14.09 2.63
N ALA A 88 -3.90 -13.74 1.68
CA ALA A 88 -5.04 -12.85 1.93
C ALA A 88 -6.02 -13.46 2.94
N ASP A 89 -6.37 -14.72 2.77
CA ASP A 89 -7.36 -15.39 3.62
C ASP A 89 -6.86 -15.57 5.06
N SER A 90 -5.56 -15.66 5.26
CA SER A 90 -4.94 -15.78 6.59
C SER A 90 -4.79 -14.44 7.32
N THR A 91 -5.04 -13.33 6.64
CA THR A 91 -4.90 -12.00 7.23
C THR A 91 -5.98 -11.73 8.27
N VAL A 92 -5.56 -11.29 9.45
CA VAL A 92 -6.50 -10.88 10.50
C VAL A 92 -7.05 -9.50 10.18
N LEU A 93 -8.38 -9.40 10.07
CA LEU A 93 -9.08 -8.15 9.80
C LEU A 93 -9.31 -7.42 11.13
N THR A 94 -8.53 -6.37 11.38
CA THR A 94 -8.61 -5.60 12.61
C THR A 94 -9.40 -4.29 12.39
N PRO A 95 -10.11 -3.77 13.41
CA PRO A 95 -10.72 -2.44 13.34
C PRO A 95 -9.64 -1.35 13.35
N GLY A 96 -10.03 -0.13 12.97
CA GLY A 96 -9.14 1.03 13.05
C GLY A 96 -8.63 1.55 11.71
N CYS A 97 -8.81 0.81 10.63
CA CYS A 97 -8.53 1.31 9.29
C CYS A 97 -9.67 2.23 8.83
N CYS A 98 -9.36 3.25 8.02
CA CYS A 98 -10.36 4.16 7.47
C CYS A 98 -11.38 3.47 6.56
N LYS A 99 -11.03 2.32 6.01
CA LYS A 99 -11.92 1.45 5.25
C LYS A 99 -11.76 0.02 5.76
N LYS A 100 -12.90 -0.64 6.04
CA LYS A 100 -12.89 -2.06 6.40
C LYS A 100 -12.66 -2.89 5.15
N LEU A 101 -11.52 -3.55 5.08
CA LEU A 101 -11.14 -4.41 3.95
C LEU A 101 -11.70 -5.81 4.12
N THR A 102 -12.05 -6.45 2.99
CA THR A 102 -12.38 -7.87 2.93
C THR A 102 -11.14 -8.67 2.53
N HIS A 103 -11.19 -9.99 2.71
CA HIS A 103 -10.11 -10.85 2.23
C HIS A 103 -9.96 -10.79 0.70
N ASP A 104 -11.06 -10.61 -0.03
CA ASP A 104 -11.03 -10.45 -1.48
C ASP A 104 -10.31 -9.16 -1.89
N GLU A 105 -10.57 -8.06 -1.20
CA GLU A 105 -9.88 -6.80 -1.46
C GLU A 105 -8.39 -6.91 -1.17
N ILE A 106 -8.01 -7.60 -0.09
CA ILE A 106 -6.60 -7.86 0.24
C ILE A 106 -5.94 -8.71 -0.85
N TYR A 107 -6.64 -9.71 -1.36
CA TYR A 107 -6.13 -10.50 -2.49
C TYR A 107 -5.87 -9.64 -3.71
N ASP A 108 -6.81 -8.75 -4.07
CA ASP A 108 -6.65 -7.83 -5.19
C ASP A 108 -5.44 -6.92 -5.00
N ILE A 109 -5.25 -6.38 -3.80
CA ILE A 109 -4.10 -5.55 -3.46
C ILE A 109 -2.79 -6.32 -3.66
N LEU A 110 -2.72 -7.55 -3.17
CA LEU A 110 -1.53 -8.40 -3.34
C LEU A 110 -1.25 -8.69 -4.82
N CYS A 111 -2.29 -8.93 -5.61
CA CYS A 111 -2.13 -9.17 -7.04
C CYS A 111 -1.59 -7.94 -7.78
N GLU A 112 -1.98 -6.74 -7.37
CA GLU A 112 -1.46 -5.50 -7.94
C GLU A 112 0.01 -5.26 -7.61
N CYS A 113 0.52 -5.87 -6.54
CA CYS A 113 1.92 -5.75 -6.14
C CYS A 113 2.87 -6.61 -6.97
N LYS A 114 2.36 -7.52 -7.78
CA LYS A 114 3.20 -8.36 -8.65
C LYS A 114 3.94 -7.50 -9.65
#